data_3376860706e0f70c41b9bad3c2404406
#
_entry.id   3376860706e0f70c41b9bad3c2404406
#
_cell.length_a   1.000
_cell.length_b   1.000
_cell.length_c   1.000
_cell.angle_alpha   90.00
_cell.angle_beta   90.00
_cell.angle_gamma   90.00
#
_symmetry.space_group_name_H-M   'P 1'
#
loop_
_entity.id
_entity.type
_entity.pdbx_description
1 polymer ?
#
loop_
_entity_poly.entity_id
_entity_poly.type
_entity_poly.pdbx_seq_one_letter_code
_entity_poly.pdbx_strand_id
1 'polypeptide(L)'
;MGLLACEKNLVEANQEWEFSNPKNANLKIVNTYTSNVPAGAPGVGVTRFYSYQNSSKLNGNALSSPGSWPGPTTYASLMPGSSTFNFLLDRRIGNNYGVIARGDTAFKGTITMEAGKYYTMFMIGESPSQSLYLVEDKLTDPQERFYAVRFANLVVSSTPKPIDVYSRRERKKIANNLIYKTVTDFTELALPSVSDTLDVMDAGTTRILYSFNTFVPTSRRIYTFYTYGRTGFAAERLTSYTNR
;
A
#
# COMPACT_ATOMS: atom_id res chain seq x y z
N MET A 1 -34.75 38.34 -13.27
CA MET A 1 -35.16 37.49 -12.14
C MET A 1 -34.66 36.08 -12.41
N GLY A 2 -33.83 35.57 -11.51
CA GLY A 2 -33.62 34.12 -11.38
C GLY A 2 -32.46 33.50 -12.10
N LEU A 3 -31.21 33.78 -11.65
CA LEU A 3 -30.01 32.93 -11.90
C LEU A 3 -29.00 33.06 -10.75
N LEU A 4 -29.42 32.69 -9.56
CA LEU A 4 -28.52 32.69 -8.38
C LEU A 4 -28.69 31.45 -7.48
N ALA A 5 -29.06 30.30 -8.07
CA ALA A 5 -29.30 29.09 -7.31
C ALA A 5 -28.37 27.90 -7.65
N CYS A 6 -27.41 28.06 -8.59
CA CYS A 6 -26.56 26.93 -8.99
C CYS A 6 -25.12 26.92 -8.48
N GLU A 7 -24.63 27.98 -7.86
CA GLU A 7 -23.22 28.00 -7.43
C GLU A 7 -22.99 27.47 -6.00
N LYS A 8 -24.02 27.43 -5.17
CA LYS A 8 -23.88 27.01 -3.78
C LYS A 8 -23.69 25.50 -3.59
N ASN A 9 -24.20 24.70 -4.53
CA ASN A 9 -24.12 23.23 -4.42
C ASN A 9 -22.82 22.62 -4.94
N LEU A 10 -22.05 23.32 -5.75
CA LEU A 10 -20.77 22.78 -6.29
C LEU A 10 -19.60 22.90 -5.32
N VAL A 11 -19.62 23.89 -4.43
CA VAL A 11 -18.57 24.08 -3.44
C VAL A 11 -18.76 23.14 -2.25
N GLU A 12 -19.99 22.85 -1.85
CA GLU A 12 -20.29 21.90 -0.77
C GLU A 12 -20.04 20.45 -1.21
N ALA A 13 -20.33 20.09 -2.46
CA ALA A 13 -20.07 18.76 -2.99
C ALA A 13 -18.57 18.41 -3.07
N ASN A 14 -17.70 19.39 -3.28
CA ASN A 14 -16.25 19.17 -3.32
C ASN A 14 -15.58 19.11 -1.93
N GLN A 15 -16.22 19.61 -0.88
CA GLN A 15 -15.70 19.50 0.48
C GLN A 15 -16.11 18.19 1.17
N GLU A 16 -17.21 17.56 0.77
CA GLU A 16 -17.63 16.28 1.35
C GLU A 16 -16.76 15.08 0.96
N TRP A 17 -15.94 15.18 -0.10
CA TRP A 17 -15.04 14.12 -0.53
C TRP A 17 -13.75 13.99 0.29
N GLU A 18 -13.42 15.00 1.07
CA GLU A 18 -12.24 14.98 1.96
C GLU A 18 -12.53 14.45 3.36
N PHE A 19 -13.79 14.37 3.75
CA PHE A 19 -14.16 13.85 5.07
C PHE A 19 -14.70 12.43 4.93
N SER A 20 -13.98 11.50 5.55
CA SER A 20 -14.48 10.14 5.75
C SER A 20 -15.89 10.22 6.33
N ASN A 21 -16.84 9.60 5.67
CA ASN A 21 -18.15 9.41 6.28
C ASN A 21 -17.94 8.59 7.56
N PRO A 22 -18.21 9.13 8.76
CA PRO A 22 -17.96 8.43 10.03
C PRO A 22 -18.78 7.14 10.15
N LYS A 23 -19.76 6.93 9.27
CA LYS A 23 -20.56 5.71 9.21
C LYS A 23 -19.92 4.62 8.35
N ASN A 24 -18.89 4.92 7.57
CA ASN A 24 -18.22 3.99 6.68
C ASN A 24 -16.83 3.62 7.21
N ALA A 25 -16.34 2.46 6.79
CA ALA A 25 -14.94 2.10 6.92
C ALA A 25 -14.15 2.62 5.71
N ASN A 26 -12.90 3.01 5.92
CA ASN A 26 -12.06 3.55 4.87
C ASN A 26 -10.95 2.56 4.55
N LEU A 27 -10.89 2.08 3.30
CA LEU A 27 -9.96 1.03 2.89
C LEU A 27 -9.02 1.48 1.78
N LYS A 28 -7.74 1.18 1.95
CA LYS A 28 -6.72 1.18 0.90
C LYS A 28 -6.24 -0.25 0.68
N ILE A 29 -6.19 -0.70 -0.56
CA ILE A 29 -5.63 -2.01 -0.93
C ILE A 29 -4.28 -1.76 -1.58
N VAL A 30 -3.24 -2.42 -1.09
CA VAL A 30 -1.87 -2.34 -1.62
C VAL A 30 -1.44 -3.71 -2.11
N ASN A 31 -1.07 -3.78 -3.38
CA ASN A 31 -0.58 -5.01 -3.97
C ASN A 31 0.95 -5.07 -3.87
N THR A 32 1.44 -5.98 -3.04
CA THR A 32 2.87 -6.33 -2.93
C THR A 32 3.15 -7.76 -3.33
N TYR A 33 2.14 -8.45 -3.88
CA TYR A 33 2.24 -9.83 -4.31
C TYR A 33 3.32 -10.01 -5.39
N THR A 34 4.14 -11.03 -5.24
CA THR A 34 5.21 -11.34 -6.18
C THR A 34 4.98 -12.68 -6.88
N SER A 35 5.48 -12.78 -8.12
CA SER A 35 5.52 -14.07 -8.83
C SER A 35 6.65 -14.93 -8.28
N ASN A 36 6.44 -16.24 -8.20
CA ASN A 36 7.49 -17.22 -7.93
C ASN A 36 8.28 -17.61 -9.18
N VAL A 37 8.02 -16.96 -10.31
CA VAL A 37 8.71 -17.23 -11.58
C VAL A 37 9.88 -16.27 -11.70
N PRO A 38 11.09 -16.75 -12.08
CA PRO A 38 12.27 -15.90 -12.26
C PRO A 38 12.04 -14.75 -13.24
N ALA A 39 12.64 -13.60 -12.96
CA ALA A 39 12.58 -12.46 -13.87
C ALA A 39 13.14 -12.85 -15.26
N GLY A 40 12.40 -12.52 -16.33
CA GLY A 40 12.78 -12.82 -17.71
C GLY A 40 12.31 -14.18 -18.22
N ALA A 41 11.70 -15.04 -17.40
CA ALA A 41 11.09 -16.26 -17.90
C ALA A 41 9.84 -15.95 -18.76
N PRO A 42 9.62 -16.69 -19.86
CA PRO A 42 8.41 -16.51 -20.67
C PRO A 42 7.15 -16.70 -19.83
N GLY A 43 6.19 -15.78 -19.93
CA GLY A 43 4.91 -15.84 -19.20
C GLY A 43 4.93 -15.20 -17.81
N VAL A 44 6.03 -14.58 -17.38
CA VAL A 44 6.07 -13.78 -16.16
C VAL A 44 5.28 -12.49 -16.40
N GLY A 45 4.02 -12.53 -16.09
CA GLY A 45 3.17 -11.34 -16.05
C GLY A 45 3.36 -10.59 -14.75
N VAL A 46 3.24 -9.26 -14.81
CA VAL A 46 3.02 -8.45 -13.62
C VAL A 46 1.85 -9.05 -12.87
N THR A 47 2.03 -9.40 -11.60
CA THR A 47 0.95 -9.98 -10.81
C THR A 47 -0.11 -8.93 -10.56
N ARG A 48 -1.27 -9.17 -11.12
CA ARG A 48 -2.43 -8.27 -11.06
C ARG A 48 -3.61 -9.01 -10.47
N PHE A 49 -4.48 -8.28 -9.80
CA PHE A 49 -5.74 -8.85 -9.35
C PHE A 49 -6.90 -7.86 -9.41
N TYR A 50 -8.10 -8.41 -9.51
CA TYR A 50 -9.36 -7.71 -9.26
C TYR A 50 -9.82 -8.02 -7.86
N SER A 51 -10.27 -7.00 -7.14
CA SER A 51 -10.81 -7.12 -5.78
C SER A 51 -12.32 -6.97 -5.79
N TYR A 52 -12.97 -7.77 -4.96
CA TYR A 52 -14.42 -7.77 -4.78
C TYR A 52 -14.74 -7.75 -3.29
N GLN A 53 -15.81 -7.04 -2.92
CA GLN A 53 -16.44 -7.09 -1.61
C GLN A 53 -17.88 -7.57 -1.79
N ASN A 54 -18.27 -8.66 -1.15
CA ASN A 54 -19.63 -9.25 -1.25
C ASN A 54 -20.11 -9.37 -2.71
N SER A 55 -19.27 -9.85 -3.62
CA SER A 55 -19.51 -9.94 -5.07
C SER A 55 -19.48 -8.63 -5.86
N SER A 56 -19.46 -7.48 -5.22
CA SER A 56 -19.29 -6.18 -5.90
C SER A 56 -17.82 -5.93 -6.21
N LYS A 57 -17.53 -5.63 -7.48
CA LYS A 57 -16.18 -5.32 -7.95
C LYS A 57 -15.74 -3.96 -7.40
N LEU A 58 -14.57 -3.90 -6.78
CA LEU A 58 -14.02 -2.67 -6.20
C LEU A 58 -13.17 -1.88 -7.20
N ASN A 59 -12.22 -2.52 -7.87
CA ASN A 59 -11.32 -1.86 -8.80
C ASN A 59 -11.72 -2.09 -10.27
N GLY A 60 -11.87 -1.02 -11.03
CA GLY A 60 -12.20 -1.08 -12.46
C GLY A 60 -11.14 -1.82 -13.28
N ASN A 61 -9.88 -1.45 -13.10
CA ASN A 61 -8.71 -2.08 -13.71
C ASN A 61 -8.01 -3.00 -12.72
N ALA A 62 -7.36 -4.06 -13.23
CA ALA A 62 -6.58 -4.96 -12.40
C ALA A 62 -5.41 -4.22 -11.72
N LEU A 63 -5.30 -4.38 -10.41
CA LEU A 63 -4.28 -3.74 -9.59
C LEU A 63 -2.95 -4.48 -9.74
N SER A 64 -1.97 -3.83 -10.35
CA SER A 64 -0.61 -4.38 -10.52
C SER A 64 0.24 -4.25 -9.25
N SER A 65 1.29 -5.06 -9.17
CA SER A 65 2.31 -4.96 -8.12
C SER A 65 3.56 -4.24 -8.65
N PRO A 66 4.12 -3.24 -7.92
CA PRO A 66 3.50 -2.58 -6.78
C PRO A 66 2.38 -1.63 -7.22
N GLY A 67 1.36 -1.50 -6.40
CA GLY A 67 0.28 -0.56 -6.70
C GLY A 67 -0.72 -0.44 -5.55
N SER A 68 -1.55 0.60 -5.58
CA SER A 68 -2.58 0.85 -4.58
C SER A 68 -3.92 1.22 -5.21
N TRP A 69 -5.00 0.83 -4.55
CA TRP A 69 -6.37 1.20 -4.88
C TRP A 69 -7.06 1.78 -3.63
N PRO A 70 -7.88 2.83 -3.79
CA PRO A 70 -8.31 3.51 -5.01
C PRO A 70 -7.24 4.39 -5.65
N GLY A 71 -6.17 4.72 -4.95
CA GLY A 71 -5.05 5.51 -5.44
C GLY A 71 -3.99 5.71 -4.36
N PRO A 72 -2.86 6.35 -4.66
CA PRO A 72 -1.77 6.49 -3.71
C PRO A 72 -2.12 7.42 -2.54
N THR A 73 -3.05 8.36 -2.71
CA THR A 73 -3.38 9.38 -1.70
C THR A 73 -4.78 9.27 -1.11
N THR A 74 -5.58 8.29 -1.55
CA THR A 74 -7.00 8.18 -1.21
C THR A 74 -7.35 6.86 -0.57
N TYR A 75 -8.47 6.83 0.15
CA TYR A 75 -9.13 5.63 0.67
C TYR A 75 -10.50 5.48 0.02
N ALA A 76 -10.91 4.25 -0.22
CA ALA A 76 -12.28 3.95 -0.61
C ALA A 76 -13.16 3.89 0.62
N SER A 77 -14.32 4.50 0.55
CA SER A 77 -15.34 4.43 1.59
C SER A 77 -16.21 3.20 1.37
N LEU A 78 -16.21 2.27 2.32
CA LEU A 78 -16.88 0.98 2.23
C LEU A 78 -17.84 0.77 3.40
N MET A 79 -18.81 -0.13 3.24
CA MET A 79 -19.69 -0.51 4.34
C MET A 79 -18.89 -1.17 5.46
N PRO A 80 -19.06 -0.74 6.72
CA PRO A 80 -18.43 -1.38 7.87
C PRO A 80 -19.07 -2.75 8.18
N GLY A 81 -18.46 -3.46 9.09
CA GLY A 81 -18.89 -4.80 9.49
C GLY A 81 -18.11 -5.90 8.75
N SER A 82 -18.61 -7.13 8.89
CA SER A 82 -17.99 -8.30 8.26
C SER A 82 -18.40 -8.41 6.80
N SER A 83 -17.43 -8.49 5.93
CA SER A 83 -17.62 -8.63 4.47
C SER A 83 -16.72 -9.71 3.91
N THR A 84 -17.20 -10.43 2.90
CA THR A 84 -16.37 -11.37 2.14
C THR A 84 -15.57 -10.61 1.11
N PHE A 85 -14.25 -10.71 1.20
CA PHE A 85 -13.33 -10.22 0.18
C PHE A 85 -12.87 -11.37 -0.71
N ASN A 86 -12.85 -11.13 -2.01
CA ASN A 86 -12.37 -12.08 -3.01
C ASN A 86 -11.41 -11.35 -3.96
N PHE A 87 -10.21 -11.91 -4.14
CA PHE A 87 -9.17 -11.39 -5.02
C PHE A 87 -8.93 -12.40 -6.13
N LEU A 88 -9.24 -12.00 -7.35
CA LEU A 88 -9.08 -12.84 -8.54
C LEU A 88 -7.86 -12.39 -9.32
N LEU A 89 -6.94 -13.33 -9.58
CA LEU A 89 -5.76 -13.08 -10.39
C LEU A 89 -6.16 -12.74 -11.83
N ASP A 90 -5.57 -11.68 -12.37
CA ASP A 90 -5.60 -11.34 -13.79
C ASP A 90 -4.44 -12.07 -14.47
N ARG A 91 -4.69 -13.31 -14.90
CA ARG A 91 -3.69 -14.08 -15.66
C ARG A 91 -3.82 -13.78 -17.15
N ARG A 92 -2.75 -13.32 -17.74
CA ARG A 92 -2.61 -13.31 -19.20
C ARG A 92 -2.12 -14.69 -19.64
N ILE A 93 -2.91 -15.38 -20.45
CA ILE A 93 -2.51 -16.63 -21.06
C ILE A 93 -1.88 -16.33 -22.41
N GLY A 94 -0.60 -16.64 -22.57
CA GLY A 94 0.15 -16.54 -23.83
C GLY A 94 0.46 -15.10 -24.28
N ASN A 95 1.05 -14.98 -25.48
CA ASN A 95 1.43 -13.71 -26.09
C ASN A 95 0.24 -12.86 -26.59
N ASN A 96 -0.98 -13.34 -26.42
CA ASN A 96 -2.19 -12.62 -26.80
C ASN A 96 -2.66 -11.72 -25.67
N TYR A 97 -2.42 -10.44 -25.81
CA TYR A 97 -2.78 -9.36 -24.87
C TYR A 97 -4.30 -9.18 -24.65
N GLY A 98 -5.13 -10.11 -25.04
CA GLY A 98 -6.59 -9.99 -25.01
C GLY A 98 -7.35 -11.09 -24.26
N VAL A 99 -6.72 -12.20 -23.90
CA VAL A 99 -7.44 -13.29 -23.22
C VAL A 99 -7.13 -13.26 -21.73
N ILE A 100 -8.10 -12.78 -20.96
CA ILE A 100 -8.09 -12.84 -19.50
C ILE A 100 -8.66 -14.19 -19.11
N ALA A 101 -7.84 -15.12 -18.66
CA ALA A 101 -8.35 -16.29 -17.95
C ALA A 101 -8.89 -15.79 -16.60
N ARG A 102 -10.20 -15.60 -16.54
CA ARG A 102 -10.89 -15.34 -15.28
C ARG A 102 -10.82 -16.58 -14.43
N GLY A 103 -10.32 -16.45 -13.23
CA GLY A 103 -10.78 -17.39 -12.26
C GLY A 103 -9.87 -17.94 -11.19
N ASP A 104 -8.57 -17.74 -11.20
CA ASP A 104 -7.80 -18.21 -10.07
C ASP A 104 -7.97 -17.24 -8.89
N THR A 105 -8.57 -17.75 -7.81
CA THR A 105 -8.70 -17.00 -6.57
C THR A 105 -7.32 -16.89 -5.91
N ALA A 106 -6.81 -15.66 -5.79
CA ALA A 106 -5.61 -15.40 -5.02
C ALA A 106 -5.91 -15.48 -3.52
N PHE A 107 -7.06 -14.93 -3.13
CA PHE A 107 -7.54 -14.96 -1.75
C PHE A 107 -9.06 -14.86 -1.73
N LYS A 108 -9.66 -15.56 -0.79
CA LYS A 108 -11.07 -15.39 -0.42
C LYS A 108 -11.22 -15.56 1.09
N GLY A 109 -11.84 -14.61 1.74
CA GLY A 109 -12.04 -14.65 3.19
C GLY A 109 -12.90 -13.53 3.71
N THR A 110 -13.29 -13.63 4.97
CA THR A 110 -14.09 -12.63 5.66
C THR A 110 -13.18 -11.66 6.40
N ILE A 111 -13.45 -10.37 6.24
CA ILE A 111 -12.72 -9.28 6.88
C ILE A 111 -13.74 -8.37 7.56
N THR A 112 -13.46 -8.00 8.80
CA THR A 112 -14.29 -7.09 9.58
C THR A 112 -13.61 -5.73 9.70
N MET A 113 -14.34 -4.68 9.37
CA MET A 113 -13.89 -3.29 9.49
C MET A 113 -14.91 -2.47 10.26
N GLU A 114 -14.44 -1.58 11.11
CA GLU A 114 -15.27 -0.71 11.94
C GLU A 114 -15.55 0.62 11.24
N ALA A 115 -16.72 1.18 11.51
CA ALA A 115 -17.09 2.51 11.01
C ALA A 115 -16.14 3.60 11.54
N GLY A 116 -15.83 4.58 10.70
CA GLY A 116 -14.97 5.72 11.03
C GLY A 116 -13.47 5.41 11.01
N LYS A 117 -13.09 4.14 10.92
CA LYS A 117 -11.67 3.74 10.91
C LYS A 117 -11.10 3.66 9.50
N TYR A 118 -9.78 3.81 9.45
CA TYR A 118 -8.97 3.68 8.23
C TYR A 118 -8.17 2.38 8.28
N TYR A 119 -8.09 1.72 7.14
CA TYR A 119 -7.39 0.45 7.01
C TYR A 119 -6.54 0.41 5.75
N THR A 120 -5.35 -0.16 5.86
CA THR A 120 -4.59 -0.63 4.70
C THR A 120 -4.59 -2.15 4.69
N MET A 121 -4.96 -2.70 3.54
CA MET A 121 -4.96 -4.13 3.27
C MET A 121 -3.84 -4.45 2.28
N PHE A 122 -2.79 -5.11 2.75
CA PHE A 122 -1.69 -5.55 1.90
C PHE A 122 -1.97 -6.96 1.36
N MET A 123 -1.95 -7.11 0.04
CA MET A 123 -1.84 -8.42 -0.60
C MET A 123 -0.37 -8.81 -0.61
N ILE A 124 0.01 -9.82 0.17
CA ILE A 124 1.39 -10.23 0.40
C ILE A 124 1.62 -11.70 0.05
N GLY A 125 2.88 -12.06 -0.13
CA GLY A 125 3.28 -13.44 -0.40
C GLY A 125 3.48 -13.72 -1.88
N GLU A 126 3.48 -15.00 -2.22
CA GLU A 126 3.66 -15.52 -3.56
C GLU A 126 2.73 -16.71 -3.80
N SER A 127 2.46 -17.02 -5.07
CA SER A 127 1.65 -18.21 -5.41
C SER A 127 2.38 -19.50 -5.00
N PRO A 128 1.71 -20.47 -4.36
CA PRO A 128 0.29 -20.45 -3.92
C PRO A 128 0.06 -19.92 -2.49
N SER A 129 1.08 -19.34 -1.84
CA SER A 129 1.06 -18.96 -0.42
C SER A 129 0.80 -17.47 -0.21
N GLN A 130 -0.17 -16.91 -0.96
CA GLN A 130 -0.59 -15.53 -0.76
C GLN A 130 -1.52 -15.37 0.45
N SER A 131 -1.47 -14.19 1.05
CA SER A 131 -2.34 -13.83 2.17
C SER A 131 -2.66 -12.33 2.16
N LEU A 132 -3.71 -11.96 2.89
CA LEU A 132 -4.01 -10.58 3.20
C LEU A 132 -3.48 -10.23 4.58
N TYR A 133 -2.97 -9.02 4.70
CA TYR A 133 -2.55 -8.43 5.96
C TYR A 133 -3.26 -7.09 6.14
N LEU A 134 -4.27 -7.07 7.01
CA LEU A 134 -5.06 -5.88 7.32
C LEU A 134 -4.42 -5.14 8.48
N VAL A 135 -4.22 -3.84 8.32
CA VAL A 135 -3.66 -2.94 9.33
C VAL A 135 -4.60 -1.76 9.53
N GLU A 136 -4.95 -1.45 10.76
CA GLU A 136 -5.64 -0.21 11.09
C GLU A 136 -4.67 0.98 10.97
N ASP A 137 -5.07 1.99 10.23
CA ASP A 137 -4.29 3.20 10.02
C ASP A 137 -4.74 4.27 11.03
N LYS A 138 -4.03 4.39 12.14
CA LYS A 138 -4.28 5.41 13.16
C LYS A 138 -3.75 6.75 12.66
N LEU A 139 -4.55 7.42 11.82
CA LEU A 139 -4.14 8.67 11.17
C LEU A 139 -4.34 9.84 12.14
N THR A 140 -3.24 10.43 12.58
CA THR A 140 -3.22 11.69 13.34
C THR A 140 -2.48 12.72 12.50
N ASP A 141 -3.11 13.88 12.27
CA ASP A 141 -2.49 14.93 11.48
C ASP A 141 -1.19 15.41 12.14
N PRO A 142 -0.06 15.37 11.44
CA PRO A 142 1.19 15.91 11.95
C PRO A 142 1.07 17.42 12.19
N GLN A 143 1.87 17.91 13.12
CA GLN A 143 1.99 19.34 13.37
C GLN A 143 2.53 20.07 12.13
N GLU A 144 2.34 21.40 12.09
CA GLU A 144 2.96 22.23 11.05
C GLU A 144 4.48 22.05 11.08
N ARG A 145 5.10 21.93 9.89
CA ARG A 145 6.53 21.64 9.70
C ARG A 145 6.97 20.25 10.14
N PHE A 146 6.02 19.35 10.33
CA PHE A 146 6.27 17.92 10.54
C PHE A 146 5.54 17.08 9.48
N TYR A 147 5.95 15.84 9.34
CA TYR A 147 5.31 14.79 8.57
C TYR A 147 5.37 13.50 9.36
N ALA A 148 4.49 12.56 9.08
CA ALA A 148 4.52 11.26 9.75
C ALA A 148 4.89 10.15 8.76
N VAL A 149 5.63 9.17 9.24
CA VAL A 149 6.03 7.99 8.47
C VAL A 149 5.81 6.71 9.26
N ARG A 150 5.48 5.64 8.56
CA ARG A 150 5.63 4.27 9.06
C ARG A 150 6.27 3.38 8.00
N PHE A 151 6.74 2.23 8.44
CA PHE A 151 7.45 1.27 7.61
C PHE A 151 6.83 -0.11 7.69
N ALA A 152 6.78 -0.81 6.56
CA ALA A 152 6.31 -2.18 6.47
C ALA A 152 7.35 -3.06 5.77
N ASN A 153 7.73 -4.19 6.38
CA ASN A 153 8.59 -5.18 5.75
C ASN A 153 7.75 -6.32 5.15
N LEU A 154 7.60 -6.30 3.82
CA LEU A 154 6.75 -7.23 3.08
C LEU A 154 7.52 -8.04 2.01
N VAL A 155 8.85 -8.04 2.05
CA VAL A 155 9.69 -8.84 1.14
C VAL A 155 9.51 -10.33 1.43
N VAL A 156 9.14 -11.09 0.42
CA VAL A 156 9.02 -12.54 0.51
C VAL A 156 10.40 -13.19 0.46
N SER A 157 10.69 -14.05 1.43
CA SER A 157 11.95 -14.81 1.48
C SER A 157 11.72 -16.18 2.11
N SER A 158 12.44 -17.17 1.65
CA SER A 158 12.50 -18.49 2.31
C SER A 158 13.21 -18.43 3.68
N THR A 159 14.05 -17.44 3.86
CA THR A 159 14.75 -17.13 5.12
C THR A 159 14.58 -15.65 5.44
N PRO A 160 13.40 -15.24 5.91
CA PRO A 160 13.13 -13.83 6.17
C PRO A 160 14.12 -13.26 7.18
N LYS A 161 14.81 -12.19 6.80
CA LYS A 161 15.70 -11.45 7.70
C LYS A 161 15.03 -10.15 8.12
N PRO A 162 15.24 -9.73 9.36
CA PRO A 162 14.83 -8.41 9.78
C PRO A 162 15.63 -7.34 9.04
N ILE A 163 15.03 -6.18 8.85
CA ILE A 163 15.64 -5.03 8.20
C ILE A 163 15.64 -3.81 9.13
N ASP A 164 16.60 -2.92 8.89
CA ASP A 164 16.63 -1.56 9.44
C ASP A 164 16.36 -0.57 8.30
N VAL A 165 15.76 0.58 8.61
CA VAL A 165 15.66 1.72 7.68
C VAL A 165 16.47 2.88 8.23
N TYR A 166 17.45 3.33 7.47
CA TYR A 166 18.36 4.40 7.81
C TYR A 166 18.10 5.65 6.97
N SER A 167 17.95 6.79 7.60
CA SER A 167 17.91 8.09 6.94
C SER A 167 19.34 8.62 6.80
N ARG A 168 19.81 8.80 5.56
CA ARG A 168 21.14 9.37 5.33
C ARG A 168 21.24 10.81 5.83
N ARG A 169 20.16 11.53 5.72
CA ARG A 169 20.08 12.92 6.15
C ARG A 169 20.12 13.05 7.67
N GLU A 170 19.25 12.31 8.35
CA GLU A 170 19.20 12.30 9.83
C GLU A 170 20.39 11.56 10.45
N ARG A 171 21.15 10.82 9.64
CA ARG A 171 22.29 9.97 10.05
C ARG A 171 21.92 9.00 11.16
N LYS A 172 20.68 8.50 11.13
CA LYS A 172 20.17 7.56 12.13
C LYS A 172 19.22 6.55 11.54
N LYS A 173 19.02 5.45 12.24
CA LYS A 173 17.96 4.49 11.93
C LYS A 173 16.63 5.09 12.37
N ILE A 174 15.67 5.12 11.46
CA ILE A 174 14.29 5.59 11.69
C ILE A 174 13.30 4.43 11.83
N ALA A 175 13.72 3.21 11.49
CA ALA A 175 13.05 1.98 11.85
C ALA A 175 14.11 0.90 12.10
N ASN A 176 13.88 0.03 13.10
CA ASN A 176 14.86 -0.96 13.54
C ASN A 176 14.22 -2.34 13.60
N ASN A 177 14.99 -3.35 13.20
CA ASN A 177 14.67 -4.76 13.38
C ASN A 177 13.26 -5.15 12.91
N LEU A 178 12.83 -4.62 11.74
CA LEU A 178 11.54 -4.93 11.16
C LEU A 178 11.55 -6.36 10.61
N ILE A 179 10.88 -7.27 11.28
CA ILE A 179 10.70 -8.64 10.80
C ILE A 179 9.65 -8.67 9.67
N TYR A 180 9.63 -9.74 8.89
CA TYR A 180 8.64 -9.94 7.84
C TYR A 180 7.20 -9.87 8.39
N LYS A 181 6.31 -9.21 7.66
CA LYS A 181 4.92 -8.89 8.05
C LYS A 181 4.80 -7.96 9.26
N THR A 182 5.78 -7.14 9.53
CA THR A 182 5.67 -6.07 10.52
C THR A 182 5.35 -4.74 9.85
N VAL A 183 4.40 -4.03 10.42
CA VAL A 183 4.12 -2.62 10.10
C VAL A 183 4.28 -1.82 11.39
N THR A 184 5.11 -0.76 11.36
CA THR A 184 5.30 0.11 12.53
C THR A 184 4.10 1.03 12.74
N ASP A 185 4.00 1.61 13.92
CA ASP A 185 3.17 2.80 14.11
C ASP A 185 3.74 3.99 13.32
N PHE A 186 2.91 5.03 13.13
CA PHE A 186 3.37 6.27 12.54
C PHE A 186 4.25 7.04 13.52
N THR A 187 5.38 7.53 13.03
CA THR A 187 6.32 8.38 13.78
C THR A 187 6.38 9.74 13.11
N GLU A 188 6.18 10.79 13.90
CA GLU A 188 6.31 12.17 13.43
C GLU A 188 7.77 12.57 13.35
N LEU A 189 8.15 13.21 12.24
CA LEU A 189 9.50 13.69 11.94
C LEU A 189 9.44 15.15 11.48
N ALA A 190 10.46 15.92 11.83
CA ALA A 190 10.57 17.32 11.39
C ALA A 190 10.76 17.40 9.86
N LEU A 191 10.04 18.35 9.24
CA LEU A 191 10.12 18.55 7.79
C LEU A 191 11.54 18.97 7.39
N PRO A 192 12.15 18.23 6.48
CA PRO A 192 13.48 18.55 6.00
C PRO A 192 13.50 19.78 5.06
N SER A 193 14.62 20.48 5.04
CA SER A 193 14.89 21.54 4.05
C SER A 193 15.37 21.00 2.70
N VAL A 194 15.80 19.74 2.65
CA VAL A 194 16.31 19.05 1.46
C VAL A 194 15.77 17.61 1.41
N SER A 195 15.89 16.98 0.25
CA SER A 195 15.51 15.56 0.08
C SER A 195 16.34 14.64 0.96
N ASP A 196 15.77 13.50 1.29
CA ASP A 196 16.43 12.40 1.99
C ASP A 196 16.60 11.17 1.09
N THR A 197 17.55 10.32 1.45
CA THR A 197 17.68 8.97 0.94
C THR A 197 17.48 8.00 2.08
N LEU A 198 16.55 7.06 1.91
CA LEU A 198 16.26 6.02 2.88
C LEU A 198 16.94 4.72 2.44
N ASP A 199 17.89 4.24 3.22
CA ASP A 199 18.56 2.96 3.00
C ASP A 199 17.86 1.85 3.78
N VAL A 200 17.54 0.78 3.10
CA VAL A 200 17.14 -0.48 3.73
C VAL A 200 18.38 -1.33 3.92
N MET A 201 18.59 -1.78 5.13
CA MET A 201 19.82 -2.48 5.54
C MET A 201 19.49 -3.82 6.21
N ASP A 202 20.40 -4.79 6.16
CA ASP A 202 20.32 -5.96 7.03
C ASP A 202 20.35 -5.50 8.49
N ALA A 203 19.39 -5.93 9.31
CA ALA A 203 19.27 -5.48 10.69
C ALA A 203 20.55 -5.74 11.50
N GLY A 204 20.94 -4.74 12.28
CA GLY A 204 22.15 -4.81 13.11
C GLY A 204 23.47 -4.66 12.35
N THR A 205 23.43 -4.42 11.03
CA THR A 205 24.63 -4.24 10.20
C THR A 205 24.64 -2.87 9.51
N THR A 206 25.70 -2.59 8.75
CA THR A 206 25.81 -1.42 7.85
C THR A 206 25.62 -1.80 6.37
N ARG A 207 25.24 -3.05 6.09
CA ARG A 207 25.06 -3.53 4.73
C ARG A 207 23.75 -2.99 4.14
N ILE A 208 23.86 -2.13 3.14
CA ILE A 208 22.73 -1.61 2.39
C ILE A 208 22.25 -2.69 1.41
N LEU A 209 20.97 -3.01 1.44
CA LEU A 209 20.30 -3.92 0.52
C LEU A 209 19.80 -3.15 -0.71
N TYR A 210 19.11 -2.05 -0.48
CA TYR A 210 18.60 -1.14 -1.52
C TYR A 210 18.24 0.22 -0.90
N SER A 211 18.05 1.22 -1.76
CA SER A 211 17.79 2.59 -1.33
C SER A 211 16.56 3.16 -2.04
N PHE A 212 15.83 4.00 -1.33
CA PHE A 212 14.81 4.89 -1.87
C PHE A 212 15.39 6.30 -1.94
N ASN A 213 15.71 6.74 -3.15
CA ASN A 213 16.37 8.02 -3.38
C ASN A 213 15.35 9.17 -3.50
N THR A 214 15.77 10.35 -3.11
CA THR A 214 15.05 11.62 -3.37
C THR A 214 13.66 11.65 -2.72
N PHE A 215 13.54 11.25 -1.46
CA PHE A 215 12.33 11.46 -0.69
C PHE A 215 12.20 12.91 -0.27
N VAL A 216 11.16 13.59 -0.75
CA VAL A 216 10.82 14.97 -0.40
C VAL A 216 9.46 14.97 0.29
N PRO A 217 9.44 14.90 1.64
CA PRO A 217 8.18 14.96 2.36
C PRO A 217 7.55 16.35 2.30
N THR A 218 6.25 16.39 2.39
CA THR A 218 5.45 17.63 2.50
C THR A 218 4.94 17.77 3.93
N SER A 219 4.87 19.01 4.43
CA SER A 219 4.33 19.32 5.75
C SER A 219 2.92 18.75 5.93
N ARG A 220 2.66 18.21 7.12
CA ARG A 220 1.36 17.65 7.52
C ARG A 220 0.90 16.42 6.72
N ARG A 221 1.78 15.79 5.94
CA ARG A 221 1.49 14.55 5.22
C ARG A 221 1.91 13.31 5.99
N ILE A 222 1.19 12.22 5.74
CA ILE A 222 1.39 10.92 6.36
C ILE A 222 1.78 9.92 5.27
N TYR A 223 2.90 9.24 5.44
CA TYR A 223 3.46 8.33 4.44
C TYR A 223 3.61 6.92 5.00
N THR A 224 3.30 5.93 4.18
CA THR A 224 3.67 4.54 4.44
C THR A 224 4.72 4.13 3.44
N PHE A 225 5.90 3.75 3.93
CA PHE A 225 6.93 3.06 3.16
C PHE A 225 6.78 1.57 3.34
N TYR A 226 6.89 0.82 2.26
CA TYR A 226 6.84 -0.62 2.33
C TYR A 226 7.86 -1.25 1.40
N THR A 227 8.48 -2.31 1.88
CA THR A 227 9.34 -3.15 1.06
C THR A 227 8.50 -4.17 0.31
N TYR A 228 8.89 -4.52 -0.89
CA TYR A 228 8.25 -5.53 -1.69
C TYR A 228 9.28 -6.25 -2.58
N GLY A 229 8.89 -7.35 -3.17
CA GLY A 229 9.77 -8.18 -3.97
C GLY A 229 9.99 -9.54 -3.34
N ARG A 230 10.90 -10.30 -3.91
CA ARG A 230 11.26 -11.63 -3.45
C ARG A 230 12.76 -11.84 -3.55
N THR A 231 13.36 -12.23 -2.43
CA THR A 231 14.80 -12.54 -2.38
C THR A 231 15.19 -13.61 -3.38
N GLY A 232 16.12 -13.27 -4.27
CA GLY A 232 16.65 -14.17 -5.30
C GLY A 232 15.79 -14.32 -6.58
N PHE A 233 14.61 -13.71 -6.66
CA PHE A 233 13.72 -13.84 -7.82
C PHE A 233 13.27 -12.51 -8.43
N ALA A 234 12.82 -11.58 -7.61
CA ALA A 234 12.40 -10.27 -8.04
C ALA A 234 13.18 -9.22 -7.25
N ALA A 235 13.55 -8.13 -7.89
CA ALA A 235 14.28 -7.07 -7.23
C ALA A 235 13.52 -6.57 -5.99
N GLU A 236 14.17 -6.68 -4.85
CA GLU A 236 13.66 -6.10 -3.61
C GLU A 236 13.74 -4.58 -3.70
N ARG A 237 12.69 -3.90 -3.28
CA ARG A 237 12.61 -2.44 -3.35
C ARG A 237 11.85 -1.88 -2.18
N LEU A 238 12.15 -0.62 -1.87
CA LEU A 238 11.33 0.24 -1.01
C LEU A 238 10.51 1.16 -1.90
N THR A 239 9.24 1.31 -1.59
CA THR A 239 8.35 2.29 -2.23
C THR A 239 7.42 2.89 -1.18
N SER A 240 6.61 3.87 -1.57
CA SER A 240 5.73 4.55 -0.64
C SER A 240 4.39 4.91 -1.26
N TYR A 241 3.43 5.18 -0.41
CA TYR A 241 2.21 5.91 -0.74
C TYR A 241 1.90 6.93 0.36
N THR A 242 1.10 7.93 0.02
CA THR A 242 0.63 8.92 0.99
C THR A 242 -0.69 8.45 1.58
N ASN A 243 -0.80 8.41 2.90
CA ASN A 243 -2.05 8.06 3.58
C ASN A 243 -3.01 9.27 3.61
N ARG A 244 -2.45 10.45 3.84
CA ARG A 244 -3.21 11.70 3.95
C ARG A 244 -2.33 12.94 3.72
#